data_38422e9815d2338500871119a2d39a73
#
_entry.id   38422e9815d2338500871119a2d39a73
#
_cell.length_a   1.000
_cell.length_b   1.000
_cell.length_c   1.000
_cell.angle_alpha   90.00
_cell.angle_beta   90.00
_cell.angle_gamma   90.00
#
_symmetry.space_group_name_H-M   'P 1'
#
loop_
_entity.id
_entity.type
_entity.pdbx_description
1 polymer ?
#
loop_
_entity_poly.entity_id
_entity_poly.type
_entity_poly.pdbx_seq_one_letter_code
_entity_poly.pdbx_strand_id
1 'polypeptide(L)'
;MNLGDGDTGPVWDEGGSFSLPELRGDVTADLCVVGLGGSGLAAVREGLRRGLRVVGLDAAAVAAGAAGRNGGFLLAGLAAFHHDAAEALGVERAAALYRHTLAELDLMEGLTPDVVRRTGSLRVAASEEELEDCAEQLEAMRRDGLPAEPYAGPEGEGLLFPADRVFDPLARCRRLAALALAEGAQLFARSPAVSVERGEVRTPAGRVGCGAVVVAVDGGLDGLLPELAGRVRTARLQMIATAPTDELRLPRPVYRRYGYEYYQQLPNGRIALGGFRDQGGEGEWTDDARPAAPVQELLERFLREELGVRAPITHRWAARVGYSSGVLPVFARVRGSVVAIGGYSGTGNVVGSALAREAVAVAVGDEAGLTGLFDLVDVG
;
A
#
# COMPACT_ATOMS: atom_id res chain seq x y z
N MET A 1 1.18 28.20 -14.21
CA MET A 1 0.73 27.23 -15.23
C MET A 1 -0.66 26.77 -14.88
N ASN A 2 -1.60 26.83 -15.83
CA ASN A 2 -2.93 26.29 -15.59
C ASN A 2 -2.81 24.76 -15.72
N LEU A 3 -2.73 24.05 -14.61
CA LEU A 3 -2.85 22.59 -14.59
C LEU A 3 -4.32 22.29 -14.89
N GLY A 4 -4.73 22.32 -16.16
CA GLY A 4 -6.05 21.85 -16.55
C GLY A 4 -6.31 20.48 -15.93
N ASP A 5 -7.55 20.11 -15.62
CA ASP A 5 -8.03 18.91 -14.88
C ASP A 5 -7.00 17.76 -14.67
N GLY A 6 -5.92 18.09 -13.93
CA GLY A 6 -4.59 17.49 -13.98
C GLY A 6 -4.41 16.02 -13.60
N ASP A 7 -5.46 15.27 -13.28
CA ASP A 7 -5.35 13.81 -13.07
C ASP A 7 -5.47 13.09 -14.41
N THR A 8 -4.34 12.64 -14.94
CA THR A 8 -4.29 11.84 -16.17
C THR A 8 -4.37 10.34 -15.88
N GLY A 9 -4.58 9.95 -14.62
CA GLY A 9 -4.44 8.57 -14.18
C GLY A 9 -2.99 8.16 -13.93
N PRO A 10 -2.78 7.04 -13.22
CA PRO A 10 -1.46 6.52 -12.92
C PRO A 10 -0.80 5.95 -14.19
N VAL A 11 0.52 6.04 -14.26
CA VAL A 11 1.33 5.47 -15.34
C VAL A 11 1.16 3.95 -15.51
N TRP A 12 0.61 3.29 -14.52
CA TRP A 12 0.33 1.85 -14.51
C TRP A 12 -0.90 1.46 -15.35
N ASP A 13 -1.76 2.40 -15.72
CA ASP A 13 -3.01 2.14 -16.46
C ASP A 13 -2.83 2.34 -17.98
N GLU A 14 -1.77 1.80 -18.54
CA GLU A 14 -1.46 1.85 -19.97
C GLU A 14 -2.20 0.79 -20.82
N GLY A 15 -3.44 0.50 -20.48
CA GLY A 15 -4.29 -0.38 -21.30
C GLY A 15 -4.59 -1.74 -20.67
N GLY A 16 -5.77 -2.19 -20.92
CA GLY A 16 -6.34 -3.44 -20.43
C GLY A 16 -7.62 -3.20 -19.66
N SER A 17 -8.75 -3.62 -20.19
CA SER A 17 -10.03 -3.54 -19.50
C SER A 17 -10.15 -4.70 -18.53
N PHE A 18 -9.90 -4.48 -17.24
CA PHE A 18 -10.35 -5.39 -16.19
C PHE A 18 -11.58 -4.78 -15.54
N SER A 19 -12.74 -5.39 -15.73
CA SER A 19 -13.99 -4.91 -15.18
C SER A 19 -14.70 -6.01 -14.39
N LEU A 20 -15.29 -5.61 -13.27
CA LEU A 20 -16.16 -6.44 -12.45
C LEU A 20 -17.59 -5.94 -12.56
N PRO A 21 -18.59 -6.81 -12.39
CA PRO A 21 -19.99 -6.40 -12.31
C PRO A 21 -20.26 -5.55 -11.07
N GLU A 22 -21.36 -4.84 -11.07
CA GLU A 22 -21.94 -4.24 -9.86
C GLU A 22 -22.74 -5.28 -9.09
N LEU A 23 -22.73 -5.20 -7.76
CA LEU A 23 -23.63 -5.98 -6.93
C LEU A 23 -25.07 -5.51 -7.17
N ARG A 24 -25.93 -6.43 -7.60
CA ARG A 24 -27.37 -6.19 -7.74
C ARG A 24 -28.14 -7.28 -7.02
N GLY A 25 -29.01 -6.88 -6.09
CA GLY A 25 -29.75 -7.82 -5.26
C GLY A 25 -28.93 -8.42 -4.12
N ASP A 26 -29.47 -9.46 -3.51
CA ASP A 26 -28.92 -10.06 -2.31
C ASP A 26 -28.05 -11.28 -2.63
N VAL A 27 -26.88 -11.37 -2.01
CA VAL A 27 -25.98 -12.54 -2.07
C VAL A 27 -25.60 -12.97 -0.66
N THR A 28 -25.09 -14.20 -0.54
CA THR A 28 -24.61 -14.73 0.75
C THR A 28 -23.20 -15.27 0.62
N ALA A 29 -22.40 -15.11 1.68
CA ALA A 29 -21.03 -15.57 1.76
C ALA A 29 -20.70 -16.05 3.19
N ASP A 30 -19.57 -16.69 3.36
CA ASP A 30 -19.01 -16.94 4.69
C ASP A 30 -18.18 -15.73 5.13
N LEU A 31 -17.47 -15.09 4.17
CA LEU A 31 -16.66 -13.88 4.37
C LEU A 31 -17.02 -12.81 3.34
N CYS A 32 -17.29 -11.59 3.79
CA CYS A 32 -17.36 -10.41 2.95
C CYS A 32 -16.11 -9.53 3.16
N VAL A 33 -15.45 -9.14 2.07
CA VAL A 33 -14.30 -8.22 2.09
C VAL A 33 -14.70 -6.90 1.47
N VAL A 34 -14.52 -5.80 2.19
CA VAL A 34 -14.80 -4.43 1.74
C VAL A 34 -13.48 -3.73 1.40
N GLY A 35 -13.32 -3.36 0.13
CA GLY A 35 -12.10 -2.85 -0.48
C GLY A 35 -11.36 -3.93 -1.26
N LEU A 36 -11.15 -3.72 -2.57
CA LEU A 36 -10.41 -4.61 -3.46
C LEU A 36 -9.07 -3.99 -3.90
N GLY A 37 -8.38 -3.39 -2.93
CA GLY A 37 -6.97 -3.04 -3.00
C GLY A 37 -6.06 -4.22 -2.66
N GLY A 38 -4.75 -3.97 -2.50
CA GLY A 38 -3.77 -5.02 -2.22
C GLY A 38 -4.10 -5.88 -1.00
N SER A 39 -4.40 -5.25 0.13
CA SER A 39 -4.77 -5.94 1.38
C SER A 39 -6.12 -6.65 1.29
N GLY A 40 -7.13 -6.01 0.68
CA GLY A 40 -8.43 -6.65 0.50
C GLY A 40 -8.37 -7.88 -0.40
N LEU A 41 -7.63 -7.84 -1.49
CA LEU A 41 -7.41 -9.00 -2.36
C LEU A 41 -6.59 -10.10 -1.67
N ALA A 42 -5.65 -9.74 -0.78
CA ALA A 42 -4.98 -10.72 0.08
C ALA A 42 -5.96 -11.39 1.06
N ALA A 43 -6.90 -10.61 1.64
CA ALA A 43 -7.97 -11.15 2.50
C ALA A 43 -8.91 -12.08 1.72
N VAL A 44 -9.33 -11.69 0.51
CA VAL A 44 -10.15 -12.56 -0.36
C VAL A 44 -9.47 -13.91 -0.59
N ARG A 45 -8.19 -13.89 -0.99
CA ARG A 45 -7.43 -15.11 -1.24
C ARG A 45 -7.23 -15.96 0.01
N GLU A 46 -6.98 -15.32 1.16
CA GLU A 46 -6.88 -16.06 2.44
C GLU A 46 -8.21 -16.73 2.80
N GLY A 47 -9.34 -16.05 2.60
CA GLY A 47 -10.65 -16.65 2.78
C GLY A 47 -10.87 -17.90 1.89
N LEU A 48 -10.51 -17.78 0.60
CA LEU A 48 -10.59 -18.93 -0.35
C LEU A 48 -9.67 -20.08 0.08
N ARG A 49 -8.43 -19.79 0.51
CA ARG A 49 -7.48 -20.80 1.02
C ARG A 49 -8.01 -21.55 2.22
N ARG A 50 -8.86 -20.90 3.03
CA ARG A 50 -9.57 -21.50 4.17
C ARG A 50 -10.86 -22.26 3.76
N GLY A 51 -11.17 -22.33 2.47
CA GLY A 51 -12.36 -22.99 1.94
C GLY A 51 -13.66 -22.20 2.13
N LEU A 52 -13.59 -20.91 2.39
CA LEU A 52 -14.75 -20.05 2.61
C LEU A 52 -15.34 -19.60 1.25
N ARG A 53 -16.65 -19.41 1.22
CA ARG A 53 -17.32 -18.67 0.14
C ARG A 53 -17.08 -17.19 0.38
N VAL A 54 -16.39 -16.53 -0.56
CA VAL A 54 -15.95 -15.15 -0.39
C VAL A 54 -16.65 -14.22 -1.37
N VAL A 55 -17.18 -13.12 -0.85
CA VAL A 55 -17.65 -11.95 -1.62
C VAL A 55 -16.73 -10.77 -1.35
N GLY A 56 -16.26 -10.11 -2.40
CA GLY A 56 -15.48 -8.88 -2.30
C GLY A 56 -16.19 -7.70 -2.97
N LEU A 57 -16.22 -6.56 -2.30
CA LEU A 57 -16.85 -5.31 -2.75
C LEU A 57 -15.82 -4.20 -2.88
N ASP A 58 -15.93 -3.39 -3.94
CA ASP A 58 -15.20 -2.11 -4.04
C ASP A 58 -16.13 -0.98 -4.47
N ALA A 59 -15.91 0.19 -3.91
CA ALA A 59 -16.67 1.39 -4.25
C ALA A 59 -16.41 1.87 -5.69
N ALA A 60 -15.25 1.56 -6.22
CA ALA A 60 -14.82 1.92 -7.57
C ALA A 60 -14.37 0.68 -8.37
N ALA A 61 -13.42 0.80 -9.26
CA ALA A 61 -12.77 -0.34 -9.90
C ALA A 61 -11.73 -0.98 -8.96
N VAL A 62 -11.31 -2.21 -9.27
CA VAL A 62 -10.23 -2.89 -8.54
C VAL A 62 -9.00 -2.00 -8.48
N ALA A 63 -8.48 -1.80 -7.26
CA ALA A 63 -7.29 -0.99 -6.98
C ALA A 63 -7.35 0.47 -7.50
N ALA A 64 -8.54 1.04 -7.64
CA ALA A 64 -8.69 2.44 -8.07
C ALA A 64 -8.09 3.46 -7.08
N GLY A 65 -7.94 3.09 -5.80
CA GLY A 65 -7.30 3.87 -4.75
C GLY A 65 -5.77 3.71 -4.72
N ALA A 66 -5.18 3.90 -3.53
CA ALA A 66 -3.74 3.85 -3.29
C ALA A 66 -3.06 2.57 -3.83
N ALA A 67 -3.76 1.44 -3.78
CA ALA A 67 -3.22 0.14 -4.18
C ALA A 67 -2.78 0.08 -5.65
N GLY A 68 -3.46 0.78 -6.57
CA GLY A 68 -3.08 0.84 -7.98
C GLY A 68 -2.46 2.17 -8.40
N ARG A 69 -2.22 3.07 -7.46
CA ARG A 69 -1.74 4.44 -7.71
C ARG A 69 -0.44 4.77 -6.96
N ASN A 70 0.17 3.80 -6.27
CA ASN A 70 1.41 3.98 -5.52
C ASN A 70 2.66 3.94 -6.41
N GLY A 71 3.83 4.11 -5.80
CA GLY A 71 5.13 4.19 -6.48
C GLY A 71 5.64 2.87 -7.08
N GLY A 72 4.98 1.74 -6.84
CA GLY A 72 5.41 0.43 -7.36
C GLY A 72 6.60 -0.18 -6.62
N PHE A 73 6.71 0.07 -5.31
CA PHE A 73 7.77 -0.48 -4.46
C PHE A 73 7.21 -1.53 -3.51
N LEU A 74 7.94 -2.62 -3.33
CA LEU A 74 7.72 -3.64 -2.34
C LEU A 74 8.91 -3.64 -1.38
N LEU A 75 8.72 -3.02 -0.24
CA LEU A 75 9.75 -2.81 0.78
C LEU A 75 9.45 -3.67 1.99
N ALA A 76 10.46 -4.34 2.53
CA ALA A 76 10.36 -5.04 3.80
C ALA A 76 10.39 -4.05 4.98
N GLY A 77 9.81 -4.45 6.10
CA GLY A 77 9.76 -3.65 7.33
C GLY A 77 8.57 -2.70 7.38
N LEU A 78 8.63 -1.79 8.32
CA LEU A 78 7.65 -0.72 8.57
C LEU A 78 8.07 0.58 7.88
N ALA A 79 7.24 1.62 8.00
CA ALA A 79 7.58 2.97 7.51
C ALA A 79 8.74 3.61 8.29
N ALA A 80 8.81 3.33 9.62
CA ALA A 80 9.90 3.78 10.47
C ALA A 80 11.22 3.07 10.15
N PHE A 81 12.34 3.69 10.50
CA PHE A 81 13.64 3.02 10.50
C PHE A 81 13.60 1.79 11.42
N HIS A 82 14.45 0.78 11.16
CA HIS A 82 14.39 -0.44 11.96
C HIS A 82 14.80 -0.20 13.42
N HIS A 83 15.74 0.70 13.70
CA HIS A 83 16.12 1.05 15.07
C HIS A 83 14.97 1.74 15.82
N ASP A 84 14.23 2.66 15.18
CA ASP A 84 13.02 3.29 15.75
C ASP A 84 11.91 2.25 16.03
N ALA A 85 11.71 1.34 15.08
CA ALA A 85 10.76 0.25 15.26
C ALA A 85 11.16 -0.66 16.43
N ALA A 86 12.46 -0.91 16.60
CA ALA A 86 12.98 -1.70 17.72
C ALA A 86 12.85 -0.97 19.06
N GLU A 87 13.00 0.35 19.10
CA GLU A 87 12.74 1.17 20.28
C GLU A 87 11.24 1.13 20.66
N ALA A 88 10.36 1.31 19.69
CA ALA A 88 8.92 1.37 19.94
C ALA A 88 8.26 0.02 20.25
N LEU A 89 8.73 -1.08 19.67
CA LEU A 89 8.08 -2.40 19.74
C LEU A 89 8.89 -3.44 20.54
N GLY A 90 10.14 -3.13 20.85
CA GLY A 90 11.13 -4.10 21.34
C GLY A 90 11.86 -4.80 20.18
N VAL A 91 13.15 -5.07 20.39
CA VAL A 91 14.07 -5.61 19.37
C VAL A 91 13.56 -6.92 18.75
N GLU A 92 13.12 -7.86 19.59
CA GLU A 92 12.67 -9.17 19.13
C GLU A 92 11.43 -9.08 18.21
N ARG A 93 10.44 -8.25 18.61
CA ARG A 93 9.21 -8.08 17.86
C ARG A 93 9.46 -7.34 16.54
N ALA A 94 10.26 -6.27 16.56
CA ALA A 94 10.62 -5.51 15.37
C ALA A 94 11.35 -6.40 14.35
N ALA A 95 12.32 -7.21 14.81
CA ALA A 95 13.04 -8.14 13.96
C ALA A 95 12.14 -9.26 13.40
N ALA A 96 11.24 -9.81 14.22
CA ALA A 96 10.28 -10.81 13.78
C ALA A 96 9.31 -10.26 12.74
N LEU A 97 8.82 -9.02 12.93
CA LEU A 97 7.96 -8.34 11.98
C LEU A 97 8.70 -8.08 10.65
N TYR A 98 9.95 -7.63 10.71
CA TYR A 98 10.75 -7.43 9.49
C TYR A 98 10.89 -8.76 8.72
N ARG A 99 11.24 -9.87 9.39
CA ARG A 99 11.32 -11.20 8.76
C ARG A 99 9.98 -11.66 8.20
N HIS A 100 8.88 -11.34 8.87
CA HIS A 100 7.53 -11.64 8.39
C HIS A 100 7.23 -10.90 7.06
N THR A 101 7.64 -9.64 6.97
CA THR A 101 7.50 -8.88 5.71
C THR A 101 8.43 -9.38 4.61
N LEU A 102 9.63 -9.89 4.92
CA LEU A 102 10.50 -10.55 3.94
C LEU A 102 9.83 -11.82 3.37
N ALA A 103 9.25 -12.64 4.23
CA ALA A 103 8.49 -13.82 3.79
C ALA A 103 7.27 -13.43 2.93
N GLU A 104 6.61 -12.31 3.27
CA GLU A 104 5.52 -11.77 2.45
C GLU A 104 5.98 -11.36 1.06
N LEU A 105 7.16 -10.74 0.94
CA LEU A 105 7.75 -10.40 -0.36
C LEU A 105 7.93 -11.65 -1.25
N ASP A 106 8.40 -12.75 -0.68
CA ASP A 106 8.57 -14.02 -1.41
C ASP A 106 7.23 -14.59 -1.86
N LEU A 107 6.19 -14.53 -1.01
CA LEU A 107 4.83 -14.94 -1.37
C LEU A 107 4.26 -14.05 -2.49
N MET A 108 4.46 -12.74 -2.42
CA MET A 108 3.97 -11.80 -3.44
C MET A 108 4.61 -12.05 -4.80
N GLU A 109 5.92 -12.29 -4.83
CA GLU A 109 6.66 -12.65 -6.04
C GLU A 109 6.18 -14.00 -6.60
N GLY A 110 6.02 -15.02 -5.75
CA GLY A 110 5.55 -16.33 -6.15
C GLY A 110 4.14 -16.34 -6.73
N LEU A 111 3.25 -15.47 -6.24
CA LEU A 111 1.88 -15.36 -6.73
C LEU A 111 1.76 -14.61 -8.06
N THR A 112 2.64 -13.64 -8.30
CA THR A 112 2.56 -12.73 -9.46
C THR A 112 3.95 -12.45 -10.05
N PRO A 113 4.70 -13.49 -10.47
CA PRO A 113 6.10 -13.36 -10.89
C PRO A 113 6.28 -12.52 -12.16
N ASP A 114 5.24 -12.42 -12.96
CA ASP A 114 5.24 -11.65 -14.21
C ASP A 114 5.18 -10.13 -14.01
N VAL A 115 4.77 -9.67 -12.82
CA VAL A 115 4.64 -8.23 -12.50
C VAL A 115 5.52 -7.78 -11.34
N VAL A 116 6.27 -8.69 -10.71
CA VAL A 116 7.20 -8.40 -9.60
C VAL A 116 8.63 -8.64 -10.06
N ARG A 117 9.55 -7.74 -9.73
CA ARG A 117 10.98 -7.88 -10.07
C ARG A 117 11.84 -7.62 -8.85
N ARG A 118 12.75 -8.53 -8.57
CA ARG A 118 13.75 -8.42 -7.49
C ARG A 118 14.89 -7.51 -7.96
N THR A 119 14.91 -6.27 -7.51
CA THR A 119 15.91 -5.26 -7.86
C THR A 119 16.74 -4.80 -6.68
N GLY A 120 16.27 -5.05 -5.46
CA GLY A 120 16.67 -4.29 -4.29
C GLY A 120 16.09 -2.87 -4.34
N SER A 121 16.33 -2.09 -3.28
CA SER A 121 16.01 -0.67 -3.20
C SER A 121 17.14 0.12 -2.55
N LEU A 122 17.18 1.43 -2.78
CA LEU A 122 18.13 2.32 -2.14
C LEU A 122 17.38 3.27 -1.20
N ARG A 123 17.90 3.44 0.01
CA ARG A 123 17.60 4.58 0.87
C ARG A 123 18.81 5.49 0.84
N VAL A 124 18.66 6.68 0.27
CA VAL A 124 19.74 7.65 0.07
C VAL A 124 19.49 8.85 0.98
N ALA A 125 20.48 9.18 1.80
CA ALA A 125 20.40 10.31 2.71
C ALA A 125 20.39 11.64 1.95
N ALA A 126 19.53 12.57 2.37
CA ALA A 126 19.46 13.93 1.85
C ALA A 126 20.15 14.95 2.77
N SER A 127 20.59 14.54 3.96
CA SER A 127 21.28 15.33 4.96
C SER A 127 22.26 14.48 5.76
N GLU A 128 23.16 15.12 6.51
CA GLU A 128 24.07 14.42 7.44
C GLU A 128 23.27 13.68 8.53
N GLU A 129 22.20 14.26 9.05
CA GLU A 129 21.31 13.64 10.03
C GLU A 129 20.69 12.34 9.48
N GLU A 130 20.15 12.36 8.26
CA GLU A 130 19.59 11.15 7.64
C GLU A 130 20.67 10.09 7.36
N LEU A 131 21.92 10.52 7.12
CA LEU A 131 23.05 9.59 6.96
C LEU A 131 23.43 8.92 8.28
N GLU A 132 23.38 9.66 9.41
CA GLU A 132 23.53 9.11 10.75
C GLU A 132 22.43 8.09 11.05
N ASP A 133 21.16 8.41 10.78
CA ASP A 133 20.04 7.48 10.91
C ASP A 133 20.21 6.23 10.04
N CYS A 134 20.72 6.38 8.82
CA CYS A 134 21.07 5.23 7.99
C CYS A 134 22.14 4.33 8.63
N ALA A 135 23.15 4.92 9.28
CA ALA A 135 24.19 4.16 9.97
C ALA A 135 23.61 3.41 11.18
N GLU A 136 22.76 4.06 11.99
CA GLU A 136 22.07 3.42 13.13
C GLU A 136 21.15 2.30 12.66
N GLN A 137 20.39 2.50 11.57
CA GLN A 137 19.59 1.45 10.97
C GLN A 137 20.43 0.26 10.52
N LEU A 138 21.58 0.50 9.88
CA LEU A 138 22.47 -0.55 9.43
C LEU A 138 23.00 -1.38 10.59
N GLU A 139 23.40 -0.73 11.68
CA GLU A 139 23.88 -1.39 12.90
C GLU A 139 22.78 -2.25 13.52
N ALA A 140 21.59 -1.69 13.70
CA ALA A 140 20.43 -2.42 14.23
C ALA A 140 20.08 -3.64 13.34
N MET A 141 20.04 -3.47 12.04
CA MET A 141 19.74 -4.56 11.11
C MET A 141 20.82 -5.66 11.11
N ARG A 142 22.09 -5.30 11.19
CA ARG A 142 23.19 -6.28 11.33
C ARG A 142 23.11 -7.06 12.61
N ARG A 143 22.84 -6.38 13.74
CA ARG A 143 22.62 -7.02 15.06
C ARG A 143 21.50 -8.05 14.98
N ASP A 144 20.43 -7.74 14.27
CA ASP A 144 19.22 -8.56 14.20
C ASP A 144 19.26 -9.58 13.04
N GLY A 145 20.37 -9.64 12.26
CA GLY A 145 20.56 -10.55 11.13
C GLY A 145 19.63 -10.28 9.96
N LEU A 146 19.31 -9.01 9.71
CA LEU A 146 18.43 -8.55 8.64
C LEU A 146 19.25 -8.05 7.42
N PRO A 147 18.74 -8.22 6.18
CA PRO A 147 19.48 -7.88 4.98
C PRO A 147 19.52 -6.37 4.73
N ALA A 148 20.66 -5.76 4.98
CA ALA A 148 20.98 -4.39 4.59
C ALA A 148 22.49 -4.26 4.34
N GLU A 149 22.85 -3.43 3.39
CA GLU A 149 24.23 -3.15 3.00
C GLU A 149 24.47 -1.65 2.95
N PRO A 150 25.70 -1.16 3.28
CA PRO A 150 26.02 0.23 3.05
C PRO A 150 26.03 0.51 1.55
N TYR A 151 25.62 1.69 1.17
CA TYR A 151 25.61 2.13 -0.22
C TYR A 151 26.30 3.48 -0.38
N ALA A 152 27.17 3.57 -1.41
CA ALA A 152 27.73 4.82 -1.92
C ALA A 152 27.82 4.69 -3.45
N GLY A 153 27.09 5.54 -4.16
CA GLY A 153 26.99 5.47 -5.61
C GLY A 153 26.48 6.75 -6.26
N PRO A 154 26.13 6.70 -7.54
CA PRO A 154 25.68 7.89 -8.28
C PRO A 154 24.45 8.58 -7.68
N GLU A 155 23.60 7.83 -6.99
CA GLU A 155 22.38 8.35 -6.36
C GLU A 155 22.68 9.05 -5.02
N GLY A 156 23.85 8.79 -4.42
CA GLY A 156 24.30 9.35 -3.13
C GLY A 156 24.82 8.28 -2.18
N GLU A 157 24.78 8.58 -0.87
CA GLU A 157 25.20 7.69 0.21
C GLU A 157 23.98 7.25 1.04
N GLY A 158 24.05 6.05 1.63
CA GLY A 158 22.98 5.48 2.46
C GLY A 158 22.99 3.97 2.52
N LEU A 159 21.84 3.32 2.25
CA LEU A 159 21.64 1.88 2.38
C LEU A 159 21.10 1.23 1.10
N LEU A 160 21.55 0.03 0.83
CA LEU A 160 20.98 -0.93 -0.11
C LEU A 160 20.20 -2.01 0.66
N PHE A 161 18.97 -2.24 0.27
CA PHE A 161 18.11 -3.34 0.75
C PHE A 161 17.99 -4.39 -0.37
N PRO A 162 18.78 -5.44 -0.38
CA PRO A 162 18.88 -6.38 -1.51
C PRO A 162 17.61 -7.25 -1.68
N ALA A 163 16.81 -7.39 -0.62
CA ALA A 163 15.61 -8.20 -0.64
C ALA A 163 14.38 -7.48 -1.21
N ASP A 164 14.42 -6.15 -1.34
CA ASP A 164 13.30 -5.37 -1.83
C ASP A 164 13.04 -5.57 -3.32
N ARG A 165 11.83 -5.21 -3.75
CA ARG A 165 11.35 -5.45 -5.12
C ARG A 165 10.62 -4.23 -5.67
N VAL A 166 10.46 -4.22 -6.98
CA VAL A 166 9.53 -3.32 -7.68
C VAL A 166 8.45 -4.13 -8.37
N PHE A 167 7.31 -3.52 -8.61
CA PHE A 167 6.19 -4.17 -9.27
C PHE A 167 5.30 -3.16 -10.01
N ASP A 168 4.44 -3.69 -10.89
CA ASP A 168 3.30 -2.95 -11.40
C ASP A 168 2.12 -3.13 -10.41
N PRO A 169 1.75 -2.09 -9.63
CA PRO A 169 0.75 -2.23 -8.57
C PRO A 169 -0.66 -2.49 -9.10
N LEU A 170 -1.04 -1.90 -10.23
CA LEU A 170 -2.35 -2.07 -10.81
C LEU A 170 -2.48 -3.44 -11.50
N ALA A 171 -1.47 -3.83 -12.28
CA ALA A 171 -1.44 -5.14 -12.92
C ALA A 171 -1.46 -6.27 -11.87
N ARG A 172 -0.72 -6.12 -10.77
CA ARG A 172 -0.74 -7.10 -9.66
C ARG A 172 -2.14 -7.24 -9.05
N CYS A 173 -2.81 -6.15 -8.71
CA CYS A 173 -4.14 -6.22 -8.14
C CYS A 173 -5.15 -6.83 -9.12
N ARG A 174 -5.10 -6.48 -10.40
CA ARG A 174 -5.94 -7.09 -11.45
C ARG A 174 -5.65 -8.60 -11.57
N ARG A 175 -4.38 -9.01 -11.48
CA ARG A 175 -3.99 -10.43 -11.50
C ARG A 175 -4.54 -11.18 -10.29
N LEU A 176 -4.42 -10.61 -9.08
CA LEU A 176 -4.98 -11.22 -7.86
C LEU A 176 -6.50 -11.35 -7.91
N ALA A 177 -7.19 -10.35 -8.43
CA ALA A 177 -8.65 -10.42 -8.63
C ALA A 177 -9.03 -11.50 -9.64
N ALA A 178 -8.31 -11.64 -10.76
CA ALA A 178 -8.55 -12.70 -11.74
C ALA A 178 -8.31 -14.09 -11.14
N LEU A 179 -7.25 -14.27 -10.35
CA LEU A 179 -7.00 -15.54 -9.64
C LEU A 179 -8.13 -15.85 -8.66
N ALA A 180 -8.58 -14.87 -7.87
CA ALA A 180 -9.67 -15.05 -6.91
C ALA A 180 -10.99 -15.44 -7.59
N LEU A 181 -11.31 -14.82 -8.74
CA LEU A 181 -12.47 -15.20 -9.54
C LEU A 181 -12.38 -16.66 -10.05
N ALA A 182 -11.21 -17.05 -10.53
CA ALA A 182 -10.97 -18.43 -11.00
C ALA A 182 -11.06 -19.46 -9.86
N GLU A 183 -10.76 -19.04 -8.62
CA GLU A 183 -10.88 -19.85 -7.40
C GLU A 183 -12.30 -19.80 -6.79
N GLY A 184 -13.26 -19.10 -7.43
CA GLY A 184 -14.67 -19.10 -7.05
C GLY A 184 -15.13 -17.92 -6.17
N ALA A 185 -14.33 -16.89 -5.97
CA ALA A 185 -14.79 -15.67 -5.33
C ALA A 185 -15.82 -14.92 -6.20
N GLN A 186 -16.75 -14.24 -5.57
CA GLN A 186 -17.62 -13.27 -6.23
C GLN A 186 -17.12 -11.85 -5.93
N LEU A 187 -16.66 -11.14 -6.94
CA LEU A 187 -16.10 -9.80 -6.80
C LEU A 187 -16.99 -8.79 -7.52
N PHE A 188 -17.25 -7.65 -6.86
CA PHE A 188 -18.11 -6.59 -7.38
C PHE A 188 -17.40 -5.23 -7.26
N ALA A 189 -17.36 -4.51 -8.36
CA ALA A 189 -16.90 -3.12 -8.44
C ALA A 189 -18.08 -2.15 -8.44
N ARG A 190 -17.83 -0.85 -8.27
CA ARG A 190 -18.87 0.19 -8.20
C ARG A 190 -20.02 -0.17 -7.26
N SER A 191 -19.66 -0.82 -6.17
CA SER A 191 -20.57 -1.37 -5.14
C SER A 191 -20.13 -0.85 -3.75
N PRO A 192 -20.24 0.47 -3.52
CA PRO A 192 -19.79 1.06 -2.26
C PRO A 192 -20.58 0.48 -1.08
N ALA A 193 -19.85 -0.02 -0.07
CA ALA A 193 -20.46 -0.36 1.20
C ALA A 193 -20.96 0.94 1.86
N VAL A 194 -22.24 1.00 2.22
CA VAL A 194 -22.87 2.14 2.91
C VAL A 194 -23.20 1.82 4.36
N SER A 195 -23.21 0.54 4.71
CA SER A 195 -23.33 0.05 6.09
C SER A 195 -22.59 -1.27 6.21
N VAL A 196 -21.88 -1.42 7.31
CA VAL A 196 -21.16 -2.67 7.68
C VAL A 196 -21.63 -3.04 9.08
N GLU A 197 -22.37 -4.14 9.19
CA GLU A 197 -22.88 -4.64 10.45
C GLU A 197 -22.45 -6.11 10.65
N ARG A 198 -22.63 -6.61 11.84
CA ARG A 198 -22.46 -8.03 12.10
C ARG A 198 -23.44 -8.83 11.26
N GLY A 199 -22.91 -9.64 10.36
CA GLY A 199 -23.73 -10.51 9.51
C GLY A 199 -24.21 -9.89 8.19
N GLU A 200 -23.97 -8.61 7.95
CA GLU A 200 -24.47 -7.95 6.75
C GLU A 200 -23.60 -6.76 6.31
N VAL A 201 -23.37 -6.66 4.99
CA VAL A 201 -22.84 -5.46 4.34
C VAL A 201 -23.84 -4.98 3.30
N ARG A 202 -24.23 -3.69 3.35
CA ARG A 202 -25.18 -3.08 2.43
C ARG A 202 -24.49 -2.18 1.42
N THR A 203 -25.00 -2.24 0.19
CA THR A 203 -24.68 -1.30 -0.90
C THR A 203 -25.97 -0.64 -1.38
N PRO A 204 -25.91 0.43 -2.19
CA PRO A 204 -27.13 1.05 -2.74
C PRO A 204 -28.01 0.13 -3.55
N ALA A 205 -27.45 -0.94 -4.17
CA ALA A 205 -28.18 -1.81 -5.11
C ALA A 205 -28.36 -3.27 -4.63
N GLY A 206 -27.91 -3.58 -3.41
CA GLY A 206 -28.03 -4.93 -2.84
C GLY A 206 -27.30 -5.08 -1.51
N ARG A 207 -27.28 -6.31 -1.00
CA ARG A 207 -26.61 -6.61 0.26
C ARG A 207 -25.87 -7.96 0.21
N VAL A 208 -24.86 -8.09 1.08
CA VAL A 208 -24.15 -9.34 1.34
C VAL A 208 -24.50 -9.82 2.74
N GLY A 209 -25.24 -10.92 2.86
CA GLY A 209 -25.38 -11.63 4.13
C GLY A 209 -24.13 -12.50 4.35
N CYS A 210 -23.43 -12.36 5.50
CA CYS A 210 -22.15 -13.03 5.69
C CYS A 210 -21.88 -13.39 7.15
N GLY A 211 -21.04 -14.42 7.38
CA GLY A 211 -20.62 -14.82 8.73
C GLY A 211 -19.57 -13.87 9.33
N ALA A 212 -18.69 -13.34 8.49
CA ALA A 212 -17.58 -12.48 8.88
C ALA A 212 -17.38 -11.35 7.86
N VAL A 213 -16.77 -10.23 8.30
CA VAL A 213 -16.44 -9.09 7.45
C VAL A 213 -15.00 -8.64 7.71
N VAL A 214 -14.25 -8.39 6.64
CA VAL A 214 -12.98 -7.67 6.69
C VAL A 214 -13.13 -6.36 5.93
N VAL A 215 -12.90 -5.23 6.61
CA VAL A 215 -12.88 -3.89 6.02
C VAL A 215 -11.43 -3.49 5.80
N ALA A 216 -11.02 -3.36 4.53
CA ALA A 216 -9.64 -3.14 4.09
C ALA A 216 -9.54 -1.94 3.14
N VAL A 217 -9.98 -0.77 3.61
CA VAL A 217 -10.08 0.46 2.80
C VAL A 217 -8.95 1.47 3.04
N ASP A 218 -7.98 1.15 3.91
CA ASP A 218 -6.82 1.98 4.30
C ASP A 218 -7.24 3.31 4.96
N GLY A 219 -7.36 4.39 4.17
CA GLY A 219 -7.89 5.67 4.65
C GLY A 219 -9.43 5.70 4.63
N GLY A 220 -10.03 6.56 5.46
CA GLY A 220 -11.48 6.72 5.51
C GLY A 220 -12.23 5.57 6.19
N LEU A 221 -11.56 4.80 7.06
CA LEU A 221 -12.17 3.74 7.86
C LEU A 221 -13.33 4.24 8.72
N ASP A 222 -13.21 5.43 9.27
CA ASP A 222 -14.22 6.09 10.13
C ASP A 222 -15.53 6.40 9.39
N GLY A 223 -15.49 6.59 8.07
CA GLY A 223 -16.69 6.75 7.26
C GLY A 223 -17.59 5.52 7.20
N LEU A 224 -17.02 4.32 7.38
CA LEU A 224 -17.75 3.05 7.45
C LEU A 224 -17.89 2.54 8.90
N LEU A 225 -16.93 2.83 9.74
CA LEU A 225 -16.79 2.35 11.10
C LEU A 225 -16.50 3.54 12.04
N PRO A 226 -17.53 4.27 12.48
CA PRO A 226 -17.36 5.47 13.32
C PRO A 226 -16.58 5.20 14.62
N GLU A 227 -16.55 3.96 15.10
CA GLU A 227 -15.76 3.53 16.26
C GLU A 227 -14.25 3.71 16.07
N LEU A 228 -13.80 3.82 14.82
CA LEU A 228 -12.40 4.05 14.46
C LEU A 228 -12.06 5.52 14.20
N ALA A 229 -12.98 6.44 14.53
CA ALA A 229 -12.78 7.88 14.36
C ALA A 229 -11.47 8.34 15.02
N GLY A 230 -10.67 9.10 14.28
CA GLY A 230 -9.39 9.63 14.74
C GLY A 230 -8.21 8.63 14.78
N ARG A 231 -8.42 7.35 14.45
CA ARG A 231 -7.33 6.36 14.39
C ARG A 231 -6.54 6.38 13.11
N VAL A 232 -7.14 6.85 12.03
CA VAL A 232 -6.48 7.01 10.72
C VAL A 232 -6.72 8.42 10.21
N ARG A 233 -5.67 9.08 9.82
CA ARG A 233 -5.72 10.36 9.11
C ARG A 233 -5.35 10.12 7.64
N THR A 234 -6.15 10.64 6.72
CA THR A 234 -5.92 10.45 5.28
C THR A 234 -5.07 11.58 4.72
N ALA A 235 -4.04 11.22 3.96
CA ALA A 235 -3.21 12.17 3.23
C ALA A 235 -3.26 11.91 1.72
N ARG A 236 -3.13 12.98 0.95
CA ARG A 236 -2.91 12.93 -0.49
C ARG A 236 -1.42 12.74 -0.78
N LEU A 237 -1.07 11.67 -1.47
CA LEU A 237 0.27 11.47 -2.03
C LEU A 237 0.22 11.64 -3.53
N GLN A 238 1.18 12.41 -4.07
CA GLN A 238 1.17 12.83 -5.46
C GLN A 238 2.38 12.30 -6.22
N MET A 239 2.17 12.04 -7.49
CA MET A 239 3.19 11.50 -8.39
C MET A 239 3.12 12.12 -9.78
N ILE A 240 4.24 12.03 -10.49
CA ILE A 240 4.38 12.32 -11.92
C ILE A 240 5.07 11.14 -12.62
N ALA A 241 4.90 11.03 -13.93
CA ALA A 241 5.75 10.17 -14.75
C ALA A 241 6.06 10.83 -16.10
N THR A 242 7.26 10.52 -16.62
CA THR A 242 7.76 11.05 -17.87
C THR A 242 7.35 10.20 -19.07
N ALA A 243 7.55 10.71 -20.31
CA ALA A 243 7.76 9.86 -21.47
C ALA A 243 8.99 8.95 -21.26
N PRO A 244 9.11 7.83 -22.00
CA PRO A 244 10.33 7.02 -21.98
C PRO A 244 11.58 7.87 -22.24
N THR A 245 12.65 7.64 -21.46
CA THR A 245 13.91 8.40 -21.58
C THR A 245 15.11 7.53 -21.18
N ASP A 246 16.27 7.84 -21.73
CA ASP A 246 17.57 7.31 -21.38
C ASP A 246 18.51 8.37 -20.73
N GLU A 247 17.96 9.57 -20.47
CA GLU A 247 18.67 10.66 -19.77
C GLU A 247 19.12 10.28 -18.36
N LEU A 248 18.42 9.34 -17.74
CA LEU A 248 18.75 8.79 -16.42
C LEU A 248 18.60 7.27 -16.45
N ARG A 249 19.51 6.56 -15.76
CA ARG A 249 19.42 5.11 -15.58
C ARG A 249 19.37 4.78 -14.09
N LEU A 250 18.27 4.19 -13.67
CA LEU A 250 18.00 3.79 -12.29
C LEU A 250 17.78 2.27 -12.26
N PRO A 251 18.79 1.49 -11.88
CA PRO A 251 18.67 0.03 -11.79
C PRO A 251 17.78 -0.41 -10.62
N ARG A 252 17.55 0.47 -9.65
CA ARG A 252 16.78 0.25 -8.42
C ARG A 252 15.91 1.45 -8.11
N PRO A 253 14.79 1.25 -7.38
CA PRO A 253 14.02 2.34 -6.81
C PRO A 253 14.82 3.04 -5.71
N VAL A 254 14.62 4.32 -5.59
CA VAL A 254 15.30 5.18 -4.61
C VAL A 254 14.26 5.82 -3.67
N TYR A 255 14.53 5.73 -2.38
CA TYR A 255 13.90 6.48 -1.32
C TYR A 255 14.90 7.48 -0.76
N ARG A 256 14.49 8.74 -0.58
CA ARG A 256 15.32 9.82 -0.07
C ARG A 256 14.49 10.71 0.85
N ARG A 257 15.15 11.44 1.71
CA ARG A 257 14.54 12.41 2.61
C ARG A 257 13.39 11.78 3.42
N TYR A 258 13.75 10.74 4.18
CA TYR A 258 12.83 9.97 5.03
C TYR A 258 11.62 9.39 4.27
N GLY A 259 11.76 9.15 2.96
CA GLY A 259 10.67 8.66 2.11
C GLY A 259 9.72 9.75 1.60
N TYR A 260 10.05 11.04 1.83
CA TYR A 260 9.33 12.16 1.24
C TYR A 260 9.74 12.46 -0.20
N GLU A 261 10.72 11.74 -0.74
CA GLU A 261 11.10 11.72 -2.15
C GLU A 261 11.34 10.27 -2.55
N TYR A 262 10.64 9.79 -3.58
CA TYR A 262 10.79 8.42 -4.04
C TYR A 262 10.61 8.34 -5.57
N TYR A 263 11.50 7.59 -6.22
CA TYR A 263 11.47 7.49 -7.67
C TYR A 263 12.07 6.18 -8.17
N GLN A 264 11.66 5.79 -9.37
CA GLN A 264 12.17 4.62 -10.08
C GLN A 264 12.10 4.81 -11.59
N GLN A 265 12.90 4.06 -12.32
CA GLN A 265 12.74 3.90 -13.76
C GLN A 265 11.98 2.60 -14.06
N LEU A 266 10.90 2.74 -14.82
CA LEU A 266 10.08 1.62 -15.26
C LEU A 266 10.76 0.86 -16.40
N PRO A 267 10.35 -0.41 -16.68
CA PRO A 267 10.94 -1.22 -17.76
C PRO A 267 10.87 -0.57 -19.15
N ASN A 268 9.86 0.27 -19.37
CA ASN A 268 9.68 1.02 -20.62
C ASN A 268 10.49 2.33 -20.68
N GLY A 269 11.36 2.58 -19.70
CA GLY A 269 12.23 3.77 -19.66
C GLY A 269 11.60 5.02 -19.03
N ARG A 270 10.32 5.01 -18.64
CA ARG A 270 9.70 6.14 -17.95
C ARG A 270 10.27 6.31 -16.55
N ILE A 271 10.41 7.54 -16.08
CA ILE A 271 10.70 7.85 -14.69
C ILE A 271 9.38 8.11 -13.97
N ALA A 272 9.08 7.34 -12.94
CA ALA A 272 7.98 7.58 -12.01
C ALA A 272 8.54 8.20 -10.72
N LEU A 273 8.03 9.36 -10.33
CA LEU A 273 8.50 10.15 -9.19
C LEU A 273 7.33 10.59 -8.33
N GLY A 274 7.43 10.44 -7.02
CA GLY A 274 6.47 10.91 -6.03
C GLY A 274 7.12 11.54 -4.81
N GLY A 275 6.29 12.20 -3.99
CA GLY A 275 6.77 12.76 -2.74
C GLY A 275 6.28 14.16 -2.41
N PHE A 276 7.09 14.89 -1.61
CA PHE A 276 6.89 16.29 -1.21
C PHE A 276 5.59 16.59 -0.44
N ARG A 277 4.95 15.55 0.12
CA ARG A 277 3.73 15.74 0.91
C ARG A 277 3.94 16.69 2.09
N ASP A 278 5.08 16.57 2.78
CA ASP A 278 5.46 17.42 3.91
C ASP A 278 5.58 18.90 3.52
N GLN A 279 6.10 19.20 2.34
CA GLN A 279 6.22 20.56 1.81
C GLN A 279 4.90 21.09 1.24
N GLY A 280 3.95 20.22 0.93
CA GLY A 280 2.57 20.60 0.59
C GLY A 280 1.76 21.05 1.81
N GLY A 281 2.25 20.79 3.02
CA GLY A 281 1.68 21.23 4.29
C GLY A 281 0.32 20.61 4.62
N GLU A 282 -0.48 21.33 5.40
CA GLU A 282 -1.81 20.83 5.86
C GLU A 282 -2.79 20.56 4.71
N GLY A 283 -2.61 21.19 3.55
CA GLY A 283 -3.44 20.96 2.36
C GLY A 283 -3.34 19.55 1.79
N GLU A 284 -2.30 18.78 2.15
CA GLU A 284 -2.15 17.39 1.75
C GLU A 284 -2.83 16.39 2.70
N TRP A 285 -3.32 16.85 3.87
CA TRP A 285 -4.18 16.06 4.74
C TRP A 285 -5.63 16.20 4.30
N THR A 286 -6.02 15.41 3.30
CA THR A 286 -7.32 15.54 2.63
C THR A 286 -7.77 14.23 2.01
N ASP A 287 -9.07 14.08 1.79
CA ASP A 287 -9.68 13.00 1.03
C ASP A 287 -9.77 13.30 -0.48
N ASP A 288 -9.35 14.49 -0.92
CA ASP A 288 -9.26 14.82 -2.35
C ASP A 288 -8.06 14.14 -2.99
N ALA A 289 -8.30 13.20 -3.90
CA ALA A 289 -7.27 12.45 -4.62
C ALA A 289 -6.81 13.12 -5.94
N ARG A 290 -7.16 14.40 -6.16
CA ARG A 290 -6.71 15.14 -7.34
C ARG A 290 -5.34 15.76 -7.11
N PRO A 291 -4.44 15.78 -8.12
CA PRO A 291 -3.17 16.50 -8.03
C PRO A 291 -3.36 17.98 -7.68
N ALA A 292 -2.47 18.53 -6.85
CA ALA A 292 -2.45 19.93 -6.45
C ALA A 292 -1.16 20.63 -6.89
N ALA A 293 -1.30 21.82 -7.45
CA ALA A 293 -0.21 22.57 -8.07
C ALA A 293 1.06 22.70 -7.19
N PRO A 294 1.01 23.05 -5.90
CA PRO A 294 2.20 23.23 -5.10
C PRO A 294 3.13 22.00 -5.07
N VAL A 295 2.56 20.81 -4.86
CA VAL A 295 3.35 19.56 -4.82
C VAL A 295 3.76 19.14 -6.23
N GLN A 296 2.89 19.32 -7.25
CA GLN A 296 3.24 19.01 -8.64
C GLN A 296 4.40 19.87 -9.16
N GLU A 297 4.50 21.13 -8.75
CA GLU A 297 5.61 22.02 -9.09
C GLU A 297 6.91 21.59 -8.40
N LEU A 298 6.84 21.13 -7.14
CA LEU A 298 7.99 20.57 -6.43
C LEU A 298 8.51 19.30 -7.11
N LEU A 299 7.62 18.38 -7.48
CA LEU A 299 7.97 17.16 -8.21
C LEU A 299 8.63 17.48 -9.56
N GLU A 300 8.08 18.42 -10.32
CA GLU A 300 8.66 18.81 -11.60
C GLU A 300 10.02 19.48 -11.42
N ARG A 301 10.18 20.37 -10.46
CA ARG A 301 11.46 21.01 -10.15
C ARG A 301 12.51 19.97 -9.78
N PHE A 302 12.21 19.04 -8.90
CA PHE A 302 13.12 17.96 -8.52
C PHE A 302 13.53 17.11 -9.73
N LEU A 303 12.57 16.75 -10.57
CA LEU A 303 12.84 16.01 -11.81
C LEU A 303 13.83 16.75 -12.71
N ARG A 304 13.68 18.09 -12.85
CA ARG A 304 14.50 18.92 -13.76
C ARG A 304 15.86 19.29 -13.18
N GLU A 305 15.90 19.67 -11.90
CA GLU A 305 17.08 20.26 -11.28
C GLU A 305 17.94 19.21 -10.60
N GLU A 306 17.35 18.26 -9.85
CA GLU A 306 18.10 17.24 -9.13
C GLU A 306 18.37 16.00 -9.98
N LEU A 307 17.35 15.48 -10.70
CA LEU A 307 17.52 14.29 -11.53
C LEU A 307 18.01 14.59 -12.95
N GLY A 308 18.03 15.86 -13.37
CA GLY A 308 18.51 16.30 -14.70
C GLY A 308 17.66 15.84 -15.88
N VAL A 309 16.47 15.28 -15.64
CA VAL A 309 15.61 14.70 -16.68
C VAL A 309 14.79 15.77 -17.37
N ARG A 310 14.86 15.87 -18.70
CA ARG A 310 14.15 16.84 -19.55
C ARG A 310 12.96 16.23 -20.29
N ALA A 311 12.86 14.91 -20.33
CA ALA A 311 11.74 14.22 -20.98
C ALA A 311 10.38 14.79 -20.56
N PRO A 312 9.39 14.89 -21.47
CA PRO A 312 8.06 15.43 -21.14
C PRO A 312 7.38 14.65 -20.02
N ILE A 313 6.71 15.34 -19.10
CA ILE A 313 5.82 14.72 -18.13
C ILE A 313 4.52 14.35 -18.84
N THR A 314 4.16 13.07 -18.82
CA THR A 314 2.97 12.53 -19.49
C THR A 314 1.87 12.15 -18.54
N HIS A 315 2.20 11.90 -17.27
CA HIS A 315 1.24 11.52 -16.23
C HIS A 315 1.41 12.36 -14.98
N ARG A 316 0.29 12.76 -14.41
CA ARG A 316 0.17 13.41 -13.10
C ARG A 316 -1.00 12.78 -12.38
N TRP A 317 -0.80 12.27 -11.17
CA TRP A 317 -1.86 11.63 -10.41
C TRP A 317 -1.63 11.78 -8.91
N ALA A 318 -2.65 11.45 -8.15
CA ALA A 318 -2.57 11.38 -6.70
C ALA A 318 -3.37 10.19 -6.16
N ALA A 319 -3.13 9.85 -4.92
CA ALA A 319 -3.85 8.81 -4.20
C ALA A 319 -4.08 9.24 -2.75
N ARG A 320 -5.15 8.73 -2.13
CA ARG A 320 -5.40 8.85 -0.69
C ARG A 320 -4.69 7.70 0.02
N VAL A 321 -3.91 8.02 1.06
CA VAL A 321 -3.17 7.04 1.87
C VAL A 321 -3.50 7.27 3.34
N GLY A 322 -3.85 6.21 4.04
CA GLY A 322 -4.14 6.24 5.47
C GLY A 322 -2.85 6.21 6.30
N TYR A 323 -2.79 7.10 7.28
CA TYR A 323 -1.73 7.17 8.28
C TYR A 323 -2.30 6.88 9.66
N SER A 324 -1.78 5.86 10.33
CA SER A 324 -2.04 5.63 11.76
C SER A 324 -1.21 6.59 12.62
N SER A 325 -1.61 6.78 13.86
CA SER A 325 -0.86 7.58 14.83
C SER A 325 0.34 6.85 15.43
N GLY A 326 0.47 5.55 15.20
CA GLY A 326 1.55 4.70 15.74
C GLY A 326 2.44 4.10 14.67
N VAL A 327 3.41 3.33 15.10
CA VAL A 327 4.34 2.59 14.24
C VAL A 327 3.64 1.45 13.49
N LEU A 328 2.58 0.87 14.08
CA LEU A 328 1.80 -0.20 13.50
C LEU A 328 0.53 0.31 12.81
N PRO A 329 0.05 -0.38 11.78
CA PRO A 329 -1.25 -0.09 11.17
C PRO A 329 -2.40 -0.37 12.14
N VAL A 330 -3.58 0.15 11.81
CA VAL A 330 -4.82 -0.18 12.52
C VAL A 330 -5.18 -1.63 12.21
N PHE A 331 -5.36 -2.41 13.28
CA PHE A 331 -5.89 -3.75 13.27
C PHE A 331 -6.93 -3.84 14.39
N ALA A 332 -8.20 -3.79 14.03
CA ALA A 332 -9.28 -3.65 15.01
C ALA A 332 -10.43 -4.61 14.76
N ARG A 333 -10.88 -5.28 15.85
CA ARG A 333 -12.19 -5.94 15.87
C ARG A 333 -13.22 -4.92 16.33
N VAL A 334 -14.23 -4.67 15.50
CA VAL A 334 -15.16 -3.57 15.73
C VAL A 334 -16.51 -4.06 16.23
N ARG A 335 -17.09 -5.09 15.66
CA ARG A 335 -18.42 -5.60 16.01
C ARG A 335 -18.44 -7.11 15.93
N GLY A 336 -17.78 -7.78 16.89
CA GLY A 336 -17.69 -9.23 16.89
C GLY A 336 -16.90 -9.79 15.71
N SER A 337 -17.58 -10.19 14.62
CA SER A 337 -16.95 -10.75 13.41
C SER A 337 -16.62 -9.70 12.34
N VAL A 338 -16.66 -8.41 12.65
CA VAL A 338 -16.21 -7.31 11.78
C VAL A 338 -14.82 -6.88 12.18
N VAL A 339 -13.86 -7.04 11.28
CA VAL A 339 -12.46 -6.68 11.49
C VAL A 339 -12.02 -5.63 10.47
N ALA A 340 -11.37 -4.58 10.94
CA ALA A 340 -10.86 -3.49 10.11
C ALA A 340 -9.34 -3.46 10.09
N ILE A 341 -8.76 -3.21 8.91
CA ILE A 341 -7.34 -2.98 8.70
C ILE A 341 -7.11 -1.77 7.81
N GLY A 342 -6.10 -0.96 8.15
CA GLY A 342 -5.77 0.25 7.38
C GLY A 342 -4.77 1.14 8.10
N GLY A 343 -4.57 2.37 7.60
CA GLY A 343 -3.60 3.28 8.19
C GLY A 343 -2.17 2.80 8.06
N TYR A 344 -1.80 2.29 6.89
CA TYR A 344 -0.49 1.65 6.66
C TYR A 344 0.68 2.61 6.55
N SER A 345 0.45 3.92 6.60
CA SER A 345 1.51 4.95 6.60
C SER A 345 2.50 4.81 5.43
N GLY A 346 2.01 4.39 4.25
CA GLY A 346 2.80 4.21 3.04
C GLY A 346 3.34 2.79 2.80
N THR A 347 3.29 1.88 3.78
CA THR A 347 3.83 0.50 3.65
C THR A 347 2.79 -0.56 3.30
N GLY A 348 1.58 -0.16 2.92
CA GLY A 348 0.42 -1.03 2.73
C GLY A 348 0.59 -2.17 1.72
N ASN A 349 1.50 -2.05 0.77
CA ASN A 349 1.73 -3.09 -0.23
C ASN A 349 2.13 -4.43 0.42
N VAL A 350 3.08 -4.41 1.35
CA VAL A 350 3.61 -5.61 2.02
C VAL A 350 2.94 -5.83 3.36
N VAL A 351 2.99 -4.83 4.24
CA VAL A 351 2.41 -4.89 5.58
C VAL A 351 0.90 -5.14 5.53
N GLY A 352 0.18 -4.47 4.64
CA GLY A 352 -1.26 -4.66 4.47
C GLY A 352 -1.62 -6.06 3.94
N SER A 353 -0.79 -6.66 3.09
CA SER A 353 -0.99 -8.03 2.61
C SER A 353 -0.74 -9.06 3.72
N ALA A 354 0.29 -8.86 4.54
CA ALA A 354 0.58 -9.70 5.69
C ALA A 354 -0.55 -9.65 6.73
N LEU A 355 -0.96 -8.42 7.13
CA LEU A 355 -2.00 -8.18 8.12
C LEU A 355 -3.38 -8.70 7.66
N ALA A 356 -3.66 -8.69 6.36
CA ALA A 356 -4.93 -9.17 5.83
C ALA A 356 -5.21 -10.65 6.16
N ARG A 357 -4.18 -11.49 6.26
CA ARG A 357 -4.34 -12.91 6.65
C ARG A 357 -4.75 -13.05 8.11
N GLU A 358 -4.14 -12.24 8.99
CA GLU A 358 -4.53 -12.21 10.40
C GLU A 358 -5.93 -11.65 10.58
N ALA A 359 -6.29 -10.61 9.80
CA ALA A 359 -7.63 -10.05 9.83
C ALA A 359 -8.71 -11.07 9.47
N VAL A 360 -8.47 -11.93 8.48
CA VAL A 360 -9.39 -13.03 8.15
C VAL A 360 -9.46 -14.04 9.28
N ALA A 361 -8.31 -14.43 9.87
CA ALA A 361 -8.29 -15.38 11.00
C ALA A 361 -9.14 -14.87 12.17
N VAL A 362 -8.95 -13.62 12.57
CA VAL A 362 -9.74 -12.98 13.64
C VAL A 362 -11.22 -12.90 13.27
N ALA A 363 -11.56 -12.49 12.06
CA ALA A 363 -12.94 -12.31 11.63
C ALA A 363 -13.74 -13.62 11.66
N VAL A 364 -13.10 -14.78 11.36
CA VAL A 364 -13.73 -16.10 11.41
C VAL A 364 -13.57 -16.84 12.75
N GLY A 365 -12.96 -16.20 13.73
CA GLY A 365 -12.78 -16.78 15.07
C GLY A 365 -11.68 -17.84 15.18
N ASP A 366 -10.73 -17.85 14.24
CA ASP A 366 -9.55 -18.74 14.24
C ASP A 366 -8.28 -17.93 14.60
N GLU A 367 -8.13 -17.63 15.88
CA GLU A 367 -7.02 -16.80 16.38
C GLU A 367 -5.79 -17.63 16.79
N ALA A 368 -5.87 -18.95 16.72
CA ALA A 368 -4.78 -19.83 17.18
C ALA A 368 -3.47 -19.68 16.36
N GLY A 369 -3.54 -19.13 15.17
CA GLY A 369 -2.40 -18.92 14.25
C GLY A 369 -1.92 -17.48 14.15
N LEU A 370 -2.39 -16.57 15.01
CA LEU A 370 -1.94 -15.19 14.99
C LEU A 370 -0.46 -15.08 15.38
N THR A 371 0.28 -14.25 14.66
CA THR A 371 1.72 -14.08 14.89
C THR A 371 2.01 -13.26 16.16
N GLY A 372 1.04 -12.45 16.63
CA GLY A 372 1.24 -11.47 17.70
C GLY A 372 2.13 -10.29 17.29
N LEU A 373 2.42 -10.16 16.00
CA LEU A 373 3.26 -9.08 15.48
C LEU A 373 2.50 -7.76 15.34
N PHE A 374 1.19 -7.82 15.16
CA PHE A 374 0.29 -6.66 15.06
C PHE A 374 -0.61 -6.57 16.29
N ASP A 375 -0.92 -5.34 16.72
CA ASP A 375 -1.77 -5.11 17.88
C ASP A 375 -3.25 -5.16 17.48
N LEU A 376 -3.93 -6.26 17.82
CA LEU A 376 -5.38 -6.34 17.68
C LEU A 376 -6.03 -5.55 18.82
N VAL A 377 -6.87 -4.60 18.45
CA VAL A 377 -7.64 -3.77 19.38
C VAL A 377 -9.11 -4.10 19.26
N ASP A 378 -9.77 -4.40 20.37
CA ASP A 378 -11.23 -4.53 20.42
C ASP A 378 -11.85 -3.14 20.63
N VAL A 379 -12.76 -2.73 19.73
CA VAL A 379 -13.48 -1.46 19.77
C VAL A 379 -14.96 -1.74 19.55
N GLY A 380 -15.78 -1.50 20.55
CA GLY A 380 -17.23 -1.72 20.46
C GLY A 380 -17.82 -2.41 21.64
#